data_33a4db7e5e63f80ad7cabe9759870d71
#
_entry.id   33a4db7e5e63f80ad7cabe9759870d71
#
_cell.length_a   1.000
_cell.length_b   1.000
_cell.length_c   1.000
_cell.angle_alpha   90.00
_cell.angle_beta   90.00
_cell.angle_gamma   90.00
#
_symmetry.space_group_name_H-M   'P 1'
#
loop_
_entity.id
_entity.type
_entity.pdbx_description
1 polymer ?
#
loop_
_entity_poly.entity_id
_entity_poly.type
_entity_poly.pdbx_seq_one_letter_code
_entity_poly.pdbx_strand_id
1 'polypeptide(L)'
;YTFGDQSTTLDGNTIKDWLQFDEKGQLVWDDNSFQQHVADYVAQLAATYDTVGTEREFQATSGRTVYVSSSVYGWKIDQAAETAQLSQEIQSGTQTTREPVYSQTANAYGVNDLGNTYIEVDLSEQHMYYYQDGVNIFESDFVSGNMSYADRQTHAGIFTLYYKKSPDVLRGGQKGTANYYEQPVQYWMPFDGGIGFHDADWRDEFGGDIYLTSGSHGCINLPPENAEVLYDLIQYDVPIVCFY
;
A
#
# COMPACT_ATOMS: atom_id res chain seq x y z
N TYR A 1 9.69 18.26 12.66
CA TYR A 1 9.30 17.22 11.71
C TYR A 1 8.34 17.78 10.67
N THR A 2 8.49 17.31 9.45
CA THR A 2 7.58 17.63 8.34
C THR A 2 6.92 16.38 7.79
N PHE A 3 5.64 16.50 7.38
CA PHE A 3 4.81 15.45 6.82
C PHE A 3 3.98 16.07 5.68
N GLY A 4 4.64 16.31 4.53
CA GLY A 4 4.07 17.14 3.47
C GLY A 4 3.83 18.57 3.95
N ASP A 5 2.57 19.02 3.90
CA ASP A 5 2.17 20.38 4.36
C ASP A 5 1.98 20.48 5.88
N GLN A 6 2.03 19.35 6.60
CA GLN A 6 1.92 19.34 8.06
C GLN A 6 3.30 19.36 8.72
N SER A 7 3.36 19.89 9.94
CA SER A 7 4.59 19.85 10.71
C SER A 7 4.31 19.78 12.21
N THR A 8 5.27 19.26 12.96
CA THR A 8 5.29 19.29 14.42
C THR A 8 6.69 19.56 14.93
N THR A 9 6.81 20.09 16.14
CA THR A 9 8.10 20.44 16.74
C THR A 9 8.28 19.72 18.06
N LEU A 10 9.40 19.02 18.19
CA LEU A 10 9.95 18.62 19.50
C LEU A 10 10.83 19.76 20.00
N ASP A 11 10.37 20.48 21.03
CA ASP A 11 11.07 21.62 21.56
C ASP A 11 11.90 21.29 22.82
N GLY A 12 12.72 22.24 23.24
CA GLY A 12 13.57 22.09 24.41
C GLY A 12 12.79 21.98 25.75
N ASN A 13 11.55 22.46 25.82
CA ASN A 13 10.73 22.30 27.03
C ASN A 13 10.29 20.84 27.19
N THR A 14 9.85 20.21 26.10
CA THR A 14 9.50 18.79 26.09
C THR A 14 10.72 17.93 26.45
N ILE A 15 11.88 18.20 25.83
CA ILE A 15 13.11 17.45 26.12
C ILE A 15 13.54 17.64 27.58
N LYS A 16 13.43 18.85 28.13
CA LYS A 16 13.77 19.12 29.51
C LYS A 16 12.97 18.24 30.49
N ASP A 17 11.71 17.98 30.20
CA ASP A 17 10.84 17.16 31.06
C ASP A 17 11.22 15.66 31.05
N TRP A 18 12.06 15.25 30.12
CA TRP A 18 12.62 13.89 30.04
C TRP A 18 13.90 13.73 30.87
N LEU A 19 14.49 14.86 31.32
CA LEU A 19 15.73 14.87 32.07
C LEU A 19 15.46 14.80 33.59
N GLN A 20 16.27 14.06 34.28
CA GLN A 20 16.19 13.91 35.74
C GLN A 20 17.24 14.81 36.40
N PHE A 21 16.83 15.43 37.51
CA PHE A 21 17.72 16.27 38.30
C PHE A 21 17.71 15.81 39.79
N ASP A 22 18.86 15.83 40.42
CA ASP A 22 18.99 15.56 41.83
C ASP A 22 18.46 16.71 42.73
N GLU A 23 18.49 16.53 44.05
CA GLU A 23 18.04 17.53 45.03
C GLU A 23 18.85 18.83 44.98
N LYS A 24 20.04 18.82 44.36
CA LYS A 24 20.90 20.00 44.13
C LYS A 24 20.70 20.64 42.78
N GLY A 25 19.76 20.11 41.96
CA GLY A 25 19.49 20.59 40.62
C GLY A 25 20.57 20.14 39.59
N GLN A 26 21.37 19.11 39.90
CA GLN A 26 22.33 18.56 38.96
C GLN A 26 21.67 17.49 38.10
N LEU A 27 21.99 17.49 36.81
CA LEU A 27 21.50 16.48 35.87
C LEU A 27 21.96 15.09 36.27
N VAL A 28 20.99 14.19 36.49
CA VAL A 28 21.23 12.75 36.65
C VAL A 28 20.91 12.09 35.32
N TRP A 29 21.94 11.68 34.59
CA TRP A 29 21.74 11.03 33.31
C TRP A 29 21.34 9.56 33.51
N ASP A 30 20.15 9.19 33.05
CA ASP A 30 19.64 7.82 32.94
C ASP A 30 19.36 7.53 31.47
N ASP A 31 20.25 6.78 30.82
CA ASP A 31 20.15 6.45 29.41
C ASP A 31 18.89 5.66 29.07
N ASN A 32 18.50 4.70 29.95
CA ASN A 32 17.30 3.89 29.71
C ASN A 32 16.02 4.76 29.74
N SER A 33 15.91 5.64 30.73
CA SER A 33 14.78 6.57 30.86
C SER A 33 14.73 7.52 29.66
N PHE A 34 15.87 8.08 29.24
CA PHE A 34 15.96 8.95 28.08
C PHE A 34 15.52 8.23 26.80
N GLN A 35 16.06 7.03 26.52
CA GLN A 35 15.71 6.23 25.35
C GLN A 35 14.23 5.88 25.33
N GLN A 36 13.63 5.60 26.50
CA GLN A 36 12.19 5.34 26.57
C GLN A 36 11.36 6.57 26.18
N HIS A 37 11.70 7.76 26.68
CA HIS A 37 11.01 8.99 26.33
C HIS A 37 11.10 9.31 24.83
N VAL A 38 12.27 9.10 24.23
CA VAL A 38 12.45 9.27 22.77
C VAL A 38 11.58 8.26 22.02
N ALA A 39 11.57 7.00 22.42
CA ALA A 39 10.75 5.97 21.78
C ALA A 39 9.25 6.28 21.93
N ASP A 40 8.80 6.73 23.08
CA ASP A 40 7.40 7.11 23.33
C ASP A 40 6.98 8.31 22.45
N TYR A 41 7.87 9.29 22.26
CA TYR A 41 7.61 10.41 21.36
C TYR A 41 7.52 9.96 19.90
N VAL A 42 8.43 9.10 19.45
CA VAL A 42 8.39 8.53 18.10
C VAL A 42 7.12 7.69 17.89
N ALA A 43 6.70 6.93 18.90
CA ALA A 43 5.45 6.18 18.83
C ALA A 43 4.22 7.10 18.71
N GLN A 44 4.23 8.28 19.35
CA GLN A 44 3.18 9.29 19.19
C GLN A 44 3.18 9.90 17.78
N LEU A 45 4.36 10.15 17.18
CA LEU A 45 4.46 10.57 15.79
C LEU A 45 3.85 9.52 14.87
N ALA A 46 4.22 8.26 15.04
CA ALA A 46 3.69 7.15 14.25
C ALA A 46 2.16 7.02 14.39
N ALA A 47 1.64 7.08 15.61
CA ALA A 47 0.19 7.04 15.87
C ALA A 47 -0.58 8.20 15.22
N THR A 48 0.10 9.33 14.96
CA THR A 48 -0.53 10.53 14.40
C THR A 48 -0.43 10.59 12.88
N TYR A 49 0.69 10.15 12.33
CA TYR A 49 1.05 10.39 10.92
C TYR A 49 1.18 9.15 10.05
N ASP A 50 1.24 7.94 10.64
CA ASP A 50 1.21 6.71 9.85
C ASP A 50 -0.17 6.52 9.23
N THR A 51 -0.20 6.11 7.96
CA THR A 51 -1.44 5.83 7.23
C THR A 51 -1.61 4.34 6.90
N VAL A 52 -0.58 3.52 7.09
CA VAL A 52 -0.70 2.06 6.99
C VAL A 52 -1.73 1.54 7.98
N GLY A 53 -2.70 0.74 7.51
CA GLY A 53 -3.78 0.19 8.33
C GLY A 53 -4.97 1.13 8.54
N THR A 54 -4.89 2.39 8.12
CA THR A 54 -6.02 3.31 8.22
C THR A 54 -7.01 3.10 7.08
N GLU A 55 -8.28 3.42 7.34
CA GLU A 55 -9.32 3.43 6.32
C GLU A 55 -9.29 4.76 5.56
N ARG A 56 -9.45 4.69 4.25
CA ARG A 56 -9.50 5.84 3.33
C ARG A 56 -10.84 5.92 2.67
N GLU A 57 -11.43 7.11 2.63
CA GLU A 57 -12.55 7.40 1.77
C GLU A 57 -12.04 7.55 0.33
N PHE A 58 -12.55 6.74 -0.58
CA PHE A 58 -12.19 6.75 -1.99
C PHE A 58 -13.40 7.03 -2.86
N GLN A 59 -13.28 8.03 -3.74
CA GLN A 59 -14.30 8.37 -4.73
C GLN A 59 -14.05 7.59 -6.01
N ALA A 60 -14.83 6.55 -6.23
CA ALA A 60 -14.74 5.72 -7.41
C ALA A 60 -15.19 6.46 -8.67
N THR A 61 -14.66 6.08 -9.81
CA THR A 61 -15.02 6.62 -11.14
C THR A 61 -16.51 6.41 -11.45
N SER A 62 -17.11 5.34 -10.94
CA SER A 62 -18.56 5.08 -11.00
C SER A 62 -19.42 6.09 -10.22
N GLY A 63 -18.80 7.01 -9.44
CA GLY A 63 -19.47 7.98 -8.59
C GLY A 63 -19.83 7.45 -7.19
N ARG A 64 -19.48 6.19 -6.87
CA ARG A 64 -19.64 5.63 -5.52
C ARG A 64 -18.54 6.13 -4.59
N THR A 65 -18.92 6.38 -3.32
CA THR A 65 -17.94 6.53 -2.25
C THR A 65 -17.71 5.16 -1.61
N VAL A 66 -16.47 4.71 -1.57
CA VAL A 66 -16.07 3.46 -0.95
C VAL A 66 -15.00 3.70 0.11
N TYR A 67 -14.85 2.75 1.04
CA TYR A 67 -13.86 2.82 2.12
C TYR A 67 -12.87 1.69 1.97
N VAL A 68 -11.58 2.02 1.86
CA VAL A 68 -10.52 1.06 1.57
C VAL A 68 -9.40 1.20 2.60
N SER A 69 -8.96 0.08 3.14
CA SER A 69 -7.78 0.03 4.02
C SER A 69 -6.70 -0.87 3.45
N SER A 70 -5.46 -0.69 3.91
CA SER A 70 -4.35 -1.55 3.51
C SER A 70 -3.35 -1.72 4.64
N SER A 71 -2.91 -2.95 4.87
CA SER A 71 -1.78 -3.26 5.76
C SER A 71 -0.42 -3.19 5.05
N VAL A 72 -0.41 -3.03 3.72
CA VAL A 72 0.78 -3.10 2.85
C VAL A 72 1.01 -1.83 2.03
N TYR A 73 0.16 -0.81 2.17
CA TYR A 73 0.30 0.49 1.54
C TYR A 73 0.04 1.63 2.53
N GLY A 74 0.78 2.73 2.42
CA GLY A 74 0.67 3.93 3.25
C GLY A 74 2.00 4.37 3.83
N TRP A 75 2.01 5.51 4.53
CA TRP A 75 3.15 5.99 5.30
C TRP A 75 3.32 5.17 6.57
N LYS A 76 4.57 4.79 6.87
CA LYS A 76 4.93 4.10 8.11
C LYS A 76 6.30 4.51 8.58
N ILE A 77 6.38 5.11 9.75
CA ILE A 77 7.64 5.47 10.39
C ILE A 77 8.39 4.20 10.82
N ASP A 78 9.67 4.13 10.51
CA ASP A 78 10.59 3.17 11.12
C ASP A 78 10.91 3.65 12.55
N GLN A 79 10.09 3.23 13.51
CA GLN A 79 10.21 3.72 14.88
C GLN A 79 11.57 3.39 15.50
N ALA A 80 12.19 2.28 15.12
CA ALA A 80 13.50 1.90 15.68
C ALA A 80 14.62 2.79 15.11
N ALA A 81 14.66 2.97 13.80
CA ALA A 81 15.63 3.83 13.14
C ALA A 81 15.43 5.30 13.51
N GLU A 82 14.18 5.76 13.59
CA GLU A 82 13.86 7.14 13.99
C GLU A 82 14.24 7.42 15.44
N THR A 83 13.96 6.49 16.37
CA THR A 83 14.40 6.61 17.78
C THR A 83 15.91 6.74 17.89
N ALA A 84 16.67 5.93 17.15
CA ALA A 84 18.12 5.99 17.15
C ALA A 84 18.64 7.34 16.62
N GLN A 85 18.09 7.80 15.50
CA GLN A 85 18.47 9.08 14.88
C GLN A 85 18.11 10.26 15.78
N LEU A 86 16.89 10.33 16.30
CA LEU A 86 16.42 11.41 17.17
C LEU A 86 17.25 11.45 18.47
N SER A 87 17.57 10.29 19.07
CA SER A 87 18.42 10.23 20.25
C SER A 87 19.81 10.85 19.99
N GLN A 88 20.41 10.55 18.83
CA GLN A 88 21.71 11.12 18.46
C GLN A 88 21.64 12.64 18.23
N GLU A 89 20.58 13.12 17.57
CA GLU A 89 20.36 14.54 17.33
C GLU A 89 20.21 15.34 18.64
N ILE A 90 19.41 14.82 19.58
CA ILE A 90 19.24 15.46 20.90
C ILE A 90 20.56 15.47 21.67
N GLN A 91 21.27 14.34 21.76
CA GLN A 91 22.54 14.24 22.49
C GLN A 91 23.64 15.14 21.90
N SER A 92 23.63 15.34 20.58
CA SER A 92 24.59 16.25 19.92
C SER A 92 24.16 17.71 19.92
N GLY A 93 22.93 18.03 20.38
CA GLY A 93 22.36 19.38 20.31
C GLY A 93 22.03 19.82 18.89
N THR A 94 21.87 18.90 17.96
CA THR A 94 21.55 19.21 16.57
C THR A 94 20.12 19.74 16.46
N GLN A 95 19.96 20.90 15.82
CA GLN A 95 18.65 21.45 15.46
C GLN A 95 18.44 21.31 13.96
N THR A 96 17.39 20.62 13.57
CA THR A 96 17.09 20.32 12.16
C THR A 96 15.58 20.31 11.90
N THR A 97 15.20 20.51 10.66
CA THR A 97 13.85 20.27 10.17
C THR A 97 13.96 19.18 9.11
N ARG A 98 13.24 18.08 9.30
CA ARG A 98 13.30 16.93 8.41
C ARG A 98 12.04 16.07 8.48
N GLU A 99 11.88 15.19 7.55
CA GLU A 99 10.94 14.08 7.63
C GLU A 99 11.49 13.01 8.60
N PRO A 100 10.61 12.19 9.22
CA PRO A 100 11.07 11.02 9.97
C PRO A 100 11.69 9.97 9.05
N VAL A 101 12.39 9.01 9.64
CA VAL A 101 12.82 7.82 8.91
C VAL A 101 11.61 6.92 8.67
N TYR A 102 11.33 6.63 7.42
CA TYR A 102 10.22 5.77 7.03
C TYR A 102 10.68 4.34 6.72
N SER A 103 9.92 3.35 7.15
CA SER A 103 10.02 1.96 6.68
C SER A 103 9.17 1.73 5.43
N GLN A 104 8.16 2.58 5.19
CA GLN A 104 7.28 2.54 4.03
C GLN A 104 6.79 3.95 3.72
N THR A 105 6.66 4.24 2.42
CA THR A 105 6.16 5.52 1.91
C THR A 105 4.89 5.32 1.09
N ALA A 106 4.16 6.42 0.84
CA ALA A 106 3.03 6.48 -0.06
C ALA A 106 3.23 7.60 -1.11
N ASN A 107 2.35 7.70 -2.09
CA ASN A 107 2.51 8.63 -3.22
C ASN A 107 2.18 10.09 -2.88
N ALA A 108 1.40 10.31 -1.82
CA ALA A 108 1.04 11.65 -1.36
C ALA A 108 0.93 11.69 0.16
N TYR A 109 0.94 12.89 0.73
CA TYR A 109 0.64 13.10 2.14
C TYR A 109 -0.85 13.40 2.36
N GLY A 110 -1.31 13.18 3.59
CA GLY A 110 -2.66 13.50 4.03
C GLY A 110 -3.61 12.31 3.99
N VAL A 111 -4.91 12.60 4.08
CA VAL A 111 -5.97 11.58 4.16
C VAL A 111 -6.05 10.74 2.88
N ASN A 112 -5.79 11.37 1.72
CA ASN A 112 -5.67 10.68 0.44
C ASN A 112 -4.18 10.55 0.09
N ASP A 113 -3.52 9.54 0.63
CA ASP A 113 -2.12 9.24 0.37
C ASP A 113 -1.87 8.50 -0.97
N LEU A 114 -2.92 8.23 -1.75
CA LEU A 114 -2.84 7.64 -3.10
C LEU A 114 -2.32 8.64 -4.14
N GLY A 115 -2.58 9.93 -3.94
CA GLY A 115 -2.28 10.97 -4.93
C GLY A 115 -3.21 10.89 -6.14
N ASN A 116 -2.73 11.38 -7.28
CA ASN A 116 -3.49 11.46 -8.54
C ASN A 116 -3.05 10.42 -9.58
N THR A 117 -2.11 9.52 -9.21
CA THR A 117 -1.64 8.42 -10.06
C THR A 117 -1.93 7.11 -9.35
N TYR A 118 -2.90 6.34 -9.84
CA TYR A 118 -3.34 5.08 -9.25
C TYR A 118 -4.09 4.22 -10.27
N ILE A 119 -4.21 2.93 -9.96
CA ILE A 119 -5.09 2.01 -10.69
C ILE A 119 -6.31 1.75 -9.80
N GLU A 120 -7.48 2.05 -10.31
CA GLU A 120 -8.77 1.72 -9.72
C GLU A 120 -9.26 0.38 -10.27
N VAL A 121 -9.60 -0.56 -9.39
CA VAL A 121 -10.13 -1.89 -9.75
C VAL A 121 -11.47 -2.07 -9.06
N ASP A 122 -12.55 -1.72 -9.77
CA ASP A 122 -13.92 -1.89 -9.29
C ASP A 122 -14.36 -3.35 -9.48
N LEU A 123 -14.27 -4.13 -8.42
CA LEU A 123 -14.60 -5.56 -8.43
C LEU A 123 -16.11 -5.82 -8.58
N SER A 124 -16.97 -4.85 -8.26
CA SER A 124 -18.41 -4.96 -8.47
C SER A 124 -18.80 -4.70 -9.92
N GLU A 125 -18.17 -3.67 -10.53
CA GLU A 125 -18.44 -3.32 -11.94
C GLU A 125 -17.62 -4.17 -12.90
N GLN A 126 -16.61 -4.89 -12.42
CA GLN A 126 -15.65 -5.69 -13.22
C GLN A 126 -14.96 -4.83 -14.29
N HIS A 127 -14.64 -3.58 -13.90
CA HIS A 127 -13.98 -2.60 -14.74
C HIS A 127 -12.85 -1.92 -13.99
N MET A 128 -11.75 -1.62 -14.67
CA MET A 128 -10.60 -0.92 -14.09
C MET A 128 -10.25 0.33 -14.87
N TYR A 129 -9.67 1.30 -14.15
CA TYR A 129 -9.16 2.55 -14.71
C TYR A 129 -7.72 2.77 -14.23
N TYR A 130 -6.87 3.28 -15.09
CA TYR A 130 -5.54 3.74 -14.72
C TYR A 130 -5.44 5.24 -14.89
N TYR A 131 -5.28 5.93 -13.78
CA TYR A 131 -5.07 7.38 -13.74
C TYR A 131 -3.59 7.69 -13.59
N GLN A 132 -3.10 8.60 -14.41
CA GLN A 132 -1.78 9.22 -14.27
C GLN A 132 -1.97 10.74 -14.20
N ASP A 133 -1.49 11.35 -13.11
CA ASP A 133 -1.63 12.79 -12.83
C ASP A 133 -3.09 13.29 -12.96
N GLY A 134 -4.04 12.46 -12.54
CA GLY A 134 -5.48 12.74 -12.60
C GLY A 134 -6.13 12.54 -13.97
N VAL A 135 -5.39 12.06 -14.97
CA VAL A 135 -5.91 11.76 -16.30
C VAL A 135 -6.09 10.25 -16.46
N ASN A 136 -7.28 9.81 -16.87
CA ASN A 136 -7.49 8.41 -17.26
C ASN A 136 -6.71 8.11 -18.54
N ILE A 137 -5.67 7.27 -18.44
CA ILE A 137 -4.78 6.89 -19.56
C ILE A 137 -5.05 5.48 -20.08
N PHE A 138 -5.79 4.67 -19.32
CA PHE A 138 -6.15 3.30 -19.72
C PHE A 138 -7.37 2.83 -18.92
N GLU A 139 -8.24 2.06 -19.57
CA GLU A 139 -9.35 1.36 -18.92
C GLU A 139 -9.59 0.01 -19.57
N SER A 140 -10.17 -0.93 -18.83
CA SER A 140 -10.46 -2.28 -19.32
C SER A 140 -11.55 -2.96 -18.51
N ASP A 141 -12.43 -3.69 -19.18
CA ASP A 141 -13.19 -4.75 -18.54
C ASP A 141 -12.24 -5.89 -18.15
N PHE A 142 -12.60 -6.61 -17.08
CA PHE A 142 -11.84 -7.76 -16.61
C PHE A 142 -12.76 -8.86 -16.04
N VAL A 143 -12.18 -10.01 -15.68
CA VAL A 143 -12.85 -11.02 -14.84
C VAL A 143 -12.00 -11.27 -13.62
N SER A 144 -12.52 -10.94 -12.43
CA SER A 144 -11.88 -11.18 -11.15
C SER A 144 -12.10 -12.60 -10.59
N GLY A 145 -11.70 -12.81 -9.37
CA GLY A 145 -11.86 -14.06 -8.63
C GLY A 145 -13.32 -14.51 -8.49
N ASN A 146 -13.54 -15.82 -8.50
CA ASN A 146 -14.86 -16.43 -8.46
C ASN A 146 -15.52 -16.28 -7.08
N MET A 147 -16.62 -15.53 -7.01
CA MET A 147 -17.35 -15.25 -5.77
C MET A 147 -18.03 -16.48 -5.16
N SER A 148 -18.24 -17.56 -5.92
CA SER A 148 -18.81 -18.81 -5.40
C SER A 148 -17.86 -19.56 -4.45
N TYR A 149 -16.57 -19.17 -4.41
CA TYR A 149 -15.53 -19.82 -3.61
C TYR A 149 -14.77 -18.76 -2.80
N ALA A 150 -14.86 -18.83 -1.47
CA ALA A 150 -14.23 -17.85 -0.59
C ALA A 150 -12.70 -17.75 -0.74
N ASP A 151 -12.04 -18.86 -1.11
CA ASP A 151 -10.59 -18.94 -1.33
C ASP A 151 -10.15 -18.51 -2.73
N ARG A 152 -11.08 -18.03 -3.55
CA ARG A 152 -10.83 -17.57 -4.92
C ARG A 152 -11.23 -16.11 -5.15
N GLN A 153 -11.72 -15.44 -4.15
CA GLN A 153 -12.12 -14.04 -4.29
C GLN A 153 -10.88 -13.15 -4.43
N THR A 154 -10.96 -12.13 -5.27
CA THR A 154 -9.96 -11.06 -5.30
C THR A 154 -10.11 -10.22 -4.04
N HIS A 155 -9.02 -9.91 -3.36
CA HIS A 155 -9.09 -9.16 -2.12
C HIS A 155 -9.30 -7.66 -2.40
N ALA A 156 -10.16 -7.04 -1.58
CA ALA A 156 -10.21 -5.59 -1.51
C ALA A 156 -9.01 -5.07 -0.70
N GLY A 157 -8.52 -3.89 -1.05
CA GLY A 157 -7.36 -3.28 -0.40
C GLY A 157 -6.60 -2.36 -1.34
N ILE A 158 -5.46 -1.86 -0.86
CA ILE A 158 -4.53 -1.08 -1.67
C ILE A 158 -3.21 -1.82 -1.70
N PHE A 159 -2.72 -2.05 -2.91
CA PHE A 159 -1.53 -2.85 -3.19
C PHE A 159 -0.57 -2.06 -4.08
N THR A 160 0.61 -2.61 -4.33
CA THR A 160 1.55 -2.16 -5.35
C THR A 160 2.10 -3.35 -6.12
N LEU A 161 2.56 -3.10 -7.33
CA LEU A 161 3.13 -4.14 -8.18
C LEU A 161 4.41 -4.73 -7.57
N TYR A 162 4.50 -6.06 -7.49
CA TYR A 162 5.71 -6.73 -7.00
C TYR A 162 6.81 -6.79 -8.07
N TYR A 163 6.44 -7.23 -9.27
CA TYR A 163 7.31 -7.34 -10.43
C TYR A 163 6.48 -7.49 -11.71
N LYS A 164 7.14 -7.43 -12.87
CA LYS A 164 6.55 -7.76 -14.17
C LYS A 164 7.33 -8.91 -14.81
N LYS A 165 6.62 -9.84 -15.43
CA LYS A 165 7.23 -10.94 -16.14
C LYS A 165 6.47 -11.29 -17.42
N SER A 166 7.21 -11.52 -18.51
CA SER A 166 6.65 -11.90 -19.81
C SER A 166 7.65 -12.80 -20.55
N PRO A 167 7.24 -14.01 -21.01
CA PRO A 167 6.09 -14.78 -20.57
C PRO A 167 6.29 -15.43 -19.19
N ASP A 168 5.21 -15.94 -18.58
CA ASP A 168 5.26 -16.77 -17.37
C ASP A 168 4.28 -17.94 -17.44
N VAL A 169 4.39 -18.85 -16.46
CA VAL A 169 3.45 -19.96 -16.25
C VAL A 169 2.93 -19.87 -14.82
N LEU A 170 1.67 -19.51 -14.68
CA LEU A 170 1.00 -19.45 -13.37
C LEU A 170 0.71 -20.87 -12.89
N ARG A 171 1.00 -21.14 -11.62
CA ARG A 171 0.78 -22.44 -11.01
C ARG A 171 0.03 -22.29 -9.71
N GLY A 172 -0.98 -23.15 -9.50
CA GLY A 172 -1.73 -23.19 -8.26
C GLY A 172 -2.13 -24.62 -7.89
N GLY A 173 -2.58 -24.77 -6.63
CA GLY A 173 -2.89 -26.07 -6.07
C GLY A 173 -1.66 -26.93 -5.79
N GLN A 174 -1.89 -28.15 -5.28
CA GLN A 174 -0.80 -29.10 -5.01
C GLN A 174 -0.61 -30.04 -6.21
N LYS A 175 0.60 -30.13 -6.71
CA LYS A 175 0.94 -31.02 -7.84
C LYS A 175 0.53 -32.47 -7.54
N GLY A 176 -0.23 -33.08 -8.48
CA GLY A 176 -0.78 -34.42 -8.33
C GLY A 176 -2.17 -34.49 -7.72
N THR A 177 -2.80 -33.35 -7.43
CA THR A 177 -4.20 -33.27 -7.02
C THR A 177 -5.09 -32.69 -8.12
N ALA A 178 -6.40 -32.86 -8.00
CA ALA A 178 -7.37 -32.31 -8.96
C ALA A 178 -7.41 -30.78 -8.99
N ASN A 179 -6.85 -30.10 -7.97
CA ASN A 179 -6.80 -28.65 -7.88
C ASN A 179 -5.51 -28.06 -8.49
N TYR A 180 -4.60 -28.91 -8.95
CA TYR A 180 -3.38 -28.44 -9.60
C TYR A 180 -3.68 -27.89 -10.99
N TYR A 181 -3.12 -26.71 -11.29
CA TYR A 181 -3.16 -26.14 -12.64
C TYR A 181 -1.81 -25.50 -13.00
N GLU A 182 -1.53 -25.49 -14.28
CA GLU A 182 -0.47 -24.70 -14.93
C GLU A 182 -1.13 -23.93 -16.07
N GLN A 183 -1.04 -22.59 -16.00
CA GLN A 183 -1.62 -21.71 -17.01
C GLN A 183 -0.53 -20.81 -17.57
N PRO A 184 -0.11 -21.03 -18.84
CA PRO A 184 0.76 -20.07 -19.52
C PRO A 184 0.06 -18.73 -19.70
N VAL A 185 0.80 -17.63 -19.49
CA VAL A 185 0.36 -16.26 -19.72
C VAL A 185 1.46 -15.48 -20.41
N GLN A 186 1.11 -14.50 -21.23
CA GLN A 186 2.09 -13.66 -21.90
C GLN A 186 2.55 -12.51 -21.01
N TYR A 187 1.67 -12.00 -20.15
CA TYR A 187 1.93 -10.87 -19.27
C TYR A 187 1.52 -11.22 -17.85
N TRP A 188 2.42 -11.11 -16.88
CA TRP A 188 2.17 -11.36 -15.47
C TRP A 188 2.60 -10.17 -14.61
N MET A 189 1.69 -9.64 -13.82
CA MET A 189 1.83 -8.44 -13.00
C MET A 189 1.24 -8.67 -11.61
N PRO A 190 1.94 -9.39 -10.69
CA PRO A 190 1.44 -9.71 -9.35
C PRO A 190 1.51 -8.50 -8.42
N PHE A 191 0.49 -8.36 -7.55
CA PHE A 191 0.39 -7.27 -6.58
C PHE A 191 -0.11 -7.71 -5.17
N ASP A 192 -0.73 -8.90 -5.05
CA ASP A 192 -1.22 -9.41 -3.76
C ASP A 192 -0.97 -10.93 -3.65
N GLY A 193 0.14 -11.33 -3.03
CA GLY A 193 0.54 -12.73 -2.92
C GLY A 193 0.63 -13.42 -4.28
N GLY A 194 -0.30 -14.31 -4.57
CA GLY A 194 -0.45 -14.99 -5.87
C GLY A 194 -1.47 -14.34 -6.80
N ILE A 195 -2.04 -13.19 -6.44
CA ILE A 195 -3.02 -12.44 -7.24
C ILE A 195 -2.30 -11.36 -8.05
N GLY A 196 -2.68 -11.19 -9.30
CA GLY A 196 -2.13 -10.17 -10.20
C GLY A 196 -2.98 -10.00 -11.44
N PHE A 197 -2.59 -9.04 -12.27
CA PHE A 197 -3.13 -8.89 -13.63
C PHE A 197 -2.42 -9.82 -14.58
N HIS A 198 -3.16 -10.42 -15.50
CA HIS A 198 -2.61 -11.21 -16.61
C HIS A 198 -3.59 -11.31 -17.77
N ASP A 199 -3.08 -11.62 -18.95
CA ASP A 199 -3.87 -11.96 -20.13
C ASP A 199 -4.62 -13.28 -19.94
N ALA A 200 -5.80 -13.39 -20.57
CA ALA A 200 -6.64 -14.57 -20.53
C ALA A 200 -7.20 -14.88 -21.92
N ASP A 201 -6.37 -15.42 -22.79
CA ASP A 201 -6.69 -15.78 -24.18
C ASP A 201 -7.72 -16.92 -24.33
N TRP A 202 -8.05 -17.59 -23.22
CA TRP A 202 -9.08 -18.62 -23.14
C TRP A 202 -10.49 -18.07 -22.83
N ARG A 203 -10.64 -16.73 -22.72
CA ARG A 203 -11.93 -16.06 -22.48
C ARG A 203 -12.33 -15.25 -23.68
N ASP A 204 -13.59 -15.40 -24.11
CA ASP A 204 -14.18 -14.62 -25.19
C ASP A 204 -14.87 -13.34 -24.69
N GLU A 205 -15.20 -13.30 -23.37
CA GLU A 205 -15.95 -12.20 -22.75
C GLU A 205 -15.32 -11.79 -21.42
N PHE A 206 -15.42 -10.47 -21.12
CA PHE A 206 -14.94 -9.84 -19.90
C PHE A 206 -16.00 -8.89 -19.34
N GLY A 207 -15.89 -8.57 -18.05
CA GLY A 207 -16.85 -7.69 -17.37
C GLY A 207 -18.12 -8.38 -16.89
N GLY A 208 -19.09 -7.59 -16.44
CA GLY A 208 -20.41 -8.03 -15.99
C GLY A 208 -20.39 -9.07 -14.87
N ASP A 209 -21.34 -9.98 -14.88
CA ASP A 209 -21.59 -10.95 -13.80
C ASP A 209 -20.77 -12.25 -13.92
N ILE A 210 -19.81 -12.34 -14.84
CA ILE A 210 -19.03 -13.55 -15.11
C ILE A 210 -18.33 -14.04 -13.82
N TYR A 211 -17.76 -13.11 -13.03
CA TYR A 211 -17.02 -13.41 -11.80
C TYR A 211 -17.86 -14.08 -10.71
N LEU A 212 -19.18 -13.94 -10.74
CA LEU A 212 -20.07 -14.54 -9.73
C LEU A 212 -20.00 -16.08 -9.73
N THR A 213 -19.86 -16.69 -10.91
CA THR A 213 -19.91 -18.15 -11.07
C THR A 213 -18.77 -18.74 -11.91
N SER A 214 -18.15 -17.94 -12.79
CA SER A 214 -17.10 -18.36 -13.73
C SER A 214 -15.84 -17.47 -13.63
N GLY A 215 -15.57 -16.92 -12.43
CA GLY A 215 -14.40 -16.11 -12.16
C GLY A 215 -13.09 -16.91 -12.14
N SER A 216 -11.99 -16.19 -11.91
CA SER A 216 -10.64 -16.75 -11.78
C SER A 216 -10.42 -17.41 -10.40
N HIS A 217 -9.16 -17.77 -10.10
CA HIS A 217 -8.72 -18.19 -8.76
C HIS A 217 -8.23 -17.01 -7.89
N GLY A 218 -8.66 -15.79 -8.21
CA GLY A 218 -8.30 -14.56 -7.50
C GLY A 218 -7.67 -13.49 -8.40
N CYS A 219 -7.00 -13.89 -9.48
CA CYS A 219 -6.36 -12.96 -10.41
C CYS A 219 -7.35 -12.13 -11.22
N ILE A 220 -6.90 -10.99 -11.70
CA ILE A 220 -7.60 -10.11 -12.64
C ILE A 220 -7.24 -10.56 -14.06
N ASN A 221 -8.20 -11.24 -14.72
CA ASN A 221 -8.08 -11.69 -16.09
C ASN A 221 -8.42 -10.54 -17.04
N LEU A 222 -7.49 -10.17 -17.92
CA LEU A 222 -7.64 -9.11 -18.92
C LEU A 222 -7.75 -9.68 -20.34
N PRO A 223 -8.41 -8.98 -21.26
CA PRO A 223 -8.22 -9.21 -22.68
C PRO A 223 -6.72 -9.15 -23.02
N PRO A 224 -6.18 -10.05 -23.90
CA PRO A 224 -4.76 -10.09 -24.20
C PRO A 224 -4.16 -8.75 -24.64
N GLU A 225 -4.84 -8.02 -25.49
CA GLU A 225 -4.44 -6.70 -25.96
C GLU A 225 -4.39 -5.65 -24.85
N ASN A 226 -5.31 -5.72 -23.89
CA ASN A 226 -5.34 -4.81 -22.76
C ASN A 226 -4.28 -5.16 -21.71
N ALA A 227 -3.99 -6.46 -21.53
CA ALA A 227 -2.91 -6.90 -20.67
C ALA A 227 -1.53 -6.44 -21.18
N GLU A 228 -1.32 -6.44 -22.51
CA GLU A 228 -0.12 -5.90 -23.15
C GLU A 228 0.04 -4.41 -22.86
N VAL A 229 -1.01 -3.62 -23.10
CA VAL A 229 -1.01 -2.18 -22.85
C VAL A 229 -0.76 -1.86 -21.38
N LEU A 230 -1.45 -2.55 -20.45
CA LEU A 230 -1.24 -2.37 -19.02
C LEU A 230 0.18 -2.74 -18.61
N TYR A 231 0.73 -3.84 -19.14
CA TYR A 231 2.09 -4.29 -18.87
C TYR A 231 3.13 -3.23 -19.23
N ASP A 232 2.94 -2.51 -20.32
CA ASP A 232 3.85 -1.45 -20.76
C ASP A 232 3.70 -0.19 -19.90
N LEU A 233 2.49 0.16 -19.49
CA LEU A 233 2.18 1.37 -18.76
C LEU A 233 2.49 1.29 -17.25
N ILE A 234 2.15 0.17 -16.59
CA ILE A 234 2.15 0.07 -15.13
C ILE A 234 3.56 0.23 -14.53
N GLN A 235 3.67 1.06 -13.50
CA GLN A 235 4.89 1.28 -12.73
C GLN A 235 4.81 0.57 -11.37
N TYR A 236 5.96 0.35 -10.73
CA TYR A 236 6.06 -0.44 -9.48
C TYR A 236 5.47 0.25 -8.25
N ASP A 237 5.51 1.56 -8.20
CA ASP A 237 5.10 2.41 -7.09
C ASP A 237 3.64 2.88 -7.19
N VAL A 238 2.95 2.57 -8.29
CA VAL A 238 1.55 2.96 -8.50
C VAL A 238 0.63 2.17 -7.58
N PRO A 239 -0.19 2.84 -6.74
CA PRO A 239 -1.20 2.15 -5.93
C PRO A 239 -2.26 1.47 -6.80
N ILE A 240 -2.61 0.25 -6.42
CA ILE A 240 -3.69 -0.55 -7.03
C ILE A 240 -4.79 -0.64 -5.98
N VAL A 241 -5.91 0.06 -6.20
CA VAL A 241 -7.04 0.20 -5.28
C VAL A 241 -8.14 -0.77 -5.71
N CYS A 242 -8.29 -1.88 -4.99
CA CYS A 242 -9.31 -2.90 -5.24
C CYS A 242 -10.45 -2.75 -4.25
N PHE A 243 -11.70 -2.71 -4.72
CA PHE A 243 -12.90 -2.59 -3.88
C PHE A 243 -14.14 -3.22 -4.54
N TYR A 244 -15.16 -3.51 -3.72
CA TYR A 244 -16.47 -4.00 -4.16
C TYR A 244 -17.54 -2.93 -4.09
#